data_a57894404ac6f015558e91ea28969312
#
_entry.id   a57894404ac6f015558e91ea28969312
#
_cell.length_a   1.000
_cell.length_b   1.000
_cell.length_c   1.000
_cell.angle_alpha   90.00
_cell.angle_beta   90.00
_cell.angle_gamma   90.00
#
_symmetry.space_group_name_H-M   'P 1'
#
loop_
_entity.id
_entity.type
_entity.pdbx_description
1 polymer ?
#
loop_
_entity_poly.entity_id
_entity_poly.type
_entity_poly.pdbx_seq_one_letter_code
_entity_poly.pdbx_strand_id
1 'polypeptide(L)'
;IMCSKVNAREKIGKCVILLIFLTAFNLNIPNYIWHGMHFPNSLPCRQSFIYIFFLLAMCYEAVINLKNSTNRQLGASLWIAIGLLLIMEELFINSETEYSFKSVYISGIFILIYGLLMFIHNNAKFKIPVVLMLTFSVSIIECTMNMDATGIGTTSRTSYLLDYDAVKTVTKTVSDNDTSFYRMDKLFGARSKNDGAWHNYRTVSTFSSTCNAGMSKLYN
;
A
#
# COMPACT_ATOMS: atom_id res chain seq x y z
N ILE A 1 -4.03 -6.31 21.51
CA ILE A 1 -4.88 -5.54 22.46
C ILE A 1 -5.54 -6.47 23.48
N MET A 2 -6.05 -7.64 23.11
CA MET A 2 -6.76 -8.58 24.01
C MET A 2 -5.87 -9.38 24.97
N CYS A 3 -4.55 -9.43 24.77
CA CYS A 3 -3.64 -10.19 25.60
C CYS A 3 -3.63 -9.69 27.06
N SER A 4 -3.78 -10.60 28.04
CA SER A 4 -3.85 -10.26 29.46
C SER A 4 -2.53 -9.78 30.07
N LYS A 5 -1.39 -10.15 29.48
CA LYS A 5 -0.05 -9.74 29.95
C LYS A 5 0.35 -8.30 29.59
N VAL A 6 -0.29 -7.71 28.60
CA VAL A 6 -0.03 -6.32 28.21
C VAL A 6 -0.76 -5.39 29.16
N ASN A 7 -0.04 -4.41 29.72
CA ASN A 7 -0.61 -3.46 30.67
C ASN A 7 -1.74 -2.63 30.02
N ALA A 8 -2.77 -2.31 30.79
CA ALA A 8 -3.91 -1.51 30.32
C ALA A 8 -3.48 -0.13 29.76
N ARG A 9 -2.52 0.52 30.40
CA ARG A 9 -1.96 1.80 29.91
C ARG A 9 -1.34 1.68 28.52
N GLU A 10 -0.62 0.59 28.28
CA GLU A 10 0.01 0.33 26.98
C GLU A 10 -1.03 0.03 25.90
N LYS A 11 -2.07 -0.73 26.23
CA LYS A 11 -3.21 -0.99 25.33
C LYS A 11 -3.89 0.30 24.93
N ILE A 12 -4.19 1.17 25.91
CA ILE A 12 -4.79 2.48 25.66
C ILE A 12 -3.88 3.33 24.77
N GLY A 13 -2.58 3.38 25.09
CA GLY A 13 -1.61 4.11 24.26
C GLY A 13 -1.59 3.63 22.80
N LYS A 14 -1.59 2.32 22.57
CA LYS A 14 -1.66 1.73 21.21
C LYS A 14 -2.98 2.09 20.51
N CYS A 15 -4.10 2.04 21.21
CA CYS A 15 -5.39 2.46 20.65
C CYS A 15 -5.41 3.94 20.29
N VAL A 16 -4.86 4.81 21.14
CA VAL A 16 -4.77 6.26 20.87
C VAL A 16 -3.94 6.53 19.63
N ILE A 17 -2.77 5.87 19.48
CA ILE A 17 -1.92 6.02 18.30
C ILE A 17 -2.65 5.57 17.05
N LEU A 18 -3.34 4.42 17.08
CA LEU A 18 -4.15 3.96 15.94
C LEU A 18 -5.25 4.95 15.56
N LEU A 19 -5.95 5.52 16.56
CA LEU A 19 -6.97 6.53 16.33
C LEU A 19 -6.39 7.82 15.71
N ILE A 20 -5.20 8.26 16.17
CA ILE A 20 -4.51 9.41 15.57
C ILE A 20 -4.23 9.16 14.08
N PHE A 21 -3.73 7.98 13.71
CA PHE A 21 -3.50 7.65 12.30
C PHE A 21 -4.81 7.57 11.51
N LEU A 22 -5.84 6.92 12.05
CA LEU A 22 -7.14 6.83 11.38
C LEU A 22 -7.76 8.21 11.15
N THR A 23 -7.67 9.12 12.13
CA THR A 23 -8.13 10.51 11.96
C THR A 23 -7.26 11.26 10.92
N ALA A 24 -5.94 11.02 10.90
CA ALA A 24 -5.04 11.65 9.95
C ALA A 24 -5.29 11.17 8.50
N PHE A 25 -5.82 9.96 8.31
CA PHE A 25 -6.18 9.47 6.97
C PHE A 25 -7.52 10.03 6.46
N ASN A 26 -8.44 10.35 7.36
CA ASN A 26 -9.82 10.72 7.00
C ASN A 26 -10.12 12.23 7.15
N LEU A 27 -9.34 12.95 7.94
CA LEU A 27 -9.57 14.37 8.22
C LEU A 27 -8.51 15.26 7.60
N ASN A 28 -8.93 16.36 6.98
CA ASN A 28 -8.03 17.27 6.26
C ASN A 28 -6.99 17.93 7.17
N ILE A 29 -7.36 18.36 8.38
CA ILE A 29 -6.46 19.08 9.29
C ILE A 29 -5.30 18.18 9.78
N PRO A 30 -5.54 16.98 10.34
CA PRO A 30 -4.45 16.07 10.69
C PRO A 30 -3.59 15.66 9.49
N ASN A 31 -4.21 15.43 8.34
CA ASN A 31 -3.50 15.11 7.10
C ASN A 31 -2.55 16.24 6.68
N TYR A 32 -3.01 17.50 6.74
CA TYR A 32 -2.22 18.70 6.48
C TYR A 32 -1.00 18.80 7.42
N ILE A 33 -1.21 18.55 8.73
CA ILE A 33 -0.13 18.58 9.73
C ILE A 33 0.93 17.49 9.41
N TRP A 34 0.50 16.26 9.09
CA TRP A 34 1.39 15.16 8.74
C TRP A 34 2.21 15.41 7.47
N HIS A 35 1.72 16.25 6.56
CA HIS A 35 2.43 16.63 5.33
C HIS A 35 3.26 17.92 5.48
N GLY A 36 3.62 18.28 6.71
CA GLY A 36 4.46 19.47 6.97
C GLY A 36 3.76 20.77 6.64
N MET A 37 2.49 20.90 7.01
CA MET A 37 1.65 22.06 6.75
C MET A 37 1.42 22.33 5.25
N HIS A 38 1.36 21.26 4.46
CA HIS A 38 1.06 21.32 3.03
C HIS A 38 0.05 20.25 2.64
N PHE A 39 -0.85 20.56 1.69
CA PHE A 39 -1.75 19.54 1.16
C PHE A 39 -1.01 18.67 0.14
N PRO A 40 -1.08 17.34 0.28
CA PRO A 40 -0.41 16.45 -0.67
C PRO A 40 -1.10 16.50 -2.03
N ASN A 41 -0.35 16.81 -3.07
CA ASN A 41 -0.82 16.67 -4.44
C ASN A 41 -0.70 15.21 -4.87
N SER A 42 -1.80 14.59 -5.30
CA SER A 42 -1.91 13.29 -5.97
C SER A 42 -1.54 12.01 -5.18
N LEU A 43 -0.99 12.07 -3.98
CA LEU A 43 -0.67 10.89 -3.17
C LEU A 43 -1.17 11.08 -1.74
N PRO A 44 -2.42 10.74 -1.45
CA PRO A 44 -2.97 10.82 -0.10
C PRO A 44 -2.29 9.80 0.83
N CYS A 45 -2.35 10.05 2.12
CA CYS A 45 -1.94 9.10 3.16
C CYS A 45 -0.48 8.63 3.06
N ARG A 46 0.47 9.50 2.67
CA ARG A 46 1.90 9.13 2.58
C ARG A 46 2.47 8.58 3.87
N GLN A 47 1.94 8.96 5.02
CA GLN A 47 2.31 8.49 6.35
C GLN A 47 1.85 7.05 6.64
N SER A 48 1.12 6.40 5.75
CA SER A 48 0.58 5.04 5.95
C SER A 48 1.65 3.99 6.24
N PHE A 49 2.88 4.17 5.75
CA PHE A 49 3.98 3.25 6.03
C PHE A 49 4.33 3.20 7.54
N ILE A 50 4.21 4.32 8.27
CA ILE A 50 4.42 4.36 9.73
C ILE A 50 3.30 3.58 10.43
N TYR A 51 2.06 3.77 9.98
CA TYR A 51 0.91 3.01 10.49
C TYR A 51 1.08 1.50 10.29
N ILE A 52 1.50 1.09 9.07
CA ILE A 52 1.76 -0.31 8.75
C ILE A 52 2.88 -0.87 9.64
N PHE A 53 3.98 -0.14 9.79
CA PHE A 53 5.07 -0.55 10.68
C PHE A 53 4.59 -0.73 12.13
N PHE A 54 3.78 0.19 12.63
CA PHE A 54 3.21 0.11 13.98
C PHE A 54 2.28 -1.10 14.14
N LEU A 55 1.43 -1.39 13.15
CA LEU A 55 0.61 -2.60 13.12
C LEU A 55 1.46 -3.87 13.14
N LEU A 56 2.52 -3.94 12.34
CA LEU A 56 3.43 -5.09 12.30
C LEU A 56 4.12 -5.29 13.65
N ALA A 57 4.56 -4.23 14.32
CA ALA A 57 5.12 -4.31 15.66
C ALA A 57 4.10 -4.85 16.68
N MET A 58 2.84 -4.40 16.61
CA MET A 58 1.75 -4.93 17.45
C MET A 58 1.44 -6.40 17.14
N CYS A 59 1.47 -6.80 15.88
CA CYS A 59 1.30 -8.20 15.47
C CYS A 59 2.41 -9.09 16.02
N TYR A 60 3.67 -8.64 15.91
CA TYR A 60 4.81 -9.35 16.46
C TYR A 60 4.68 -9.57 17.97
N GLU A 61 4.33 -8.54 18.72
CA GLU A 61 4.08 -8.62 20.14
C GLU A 61 2.92 -9.58 20.48
N ALA A 62 1.85 -9.54 19.69
CA ALA A 62 0.72 -10.45 19.86
C ALA A 62 1.13 -11.91 19.66
N VAL A 63 1.96 -12.21 18.64
CA VAL A 63 2.46 -13.56 18.35
C VAL A 63 3.33 -14.08 19.49
N ILE A 64 4.26 -13.28 20.02
CA ILE A 64 5.11 -13.68 21.15
C ILE A 64 4.26 -14.01 22.38
N ASN A 65 3.21 -13.25 22.61
CA ASN A 65 2.34 -13.42 23.78
C ASN A 65 1.16 -14.37 23.54
N LEU A 66 1.08 -15.00 22.37
CA LEU A 66 -0.07 -15.82 21.97
C LEU A 66 -0.32 -16.99 22.94
N LYS A 67 0.73 -17.68 23.37
CA LYS A 67 0.64 -18.79 24.37
C LYS A 67 0.11 -18.37 25.73
N ASN A 68 0.12 -17.08 26.04
CA ASN A 68 -0.41 -16.53 27.29
C ASN A 68 -1.87 -16.08 27.15
N SER A 69 -2.46 -16.25 25.97
CA SER A 69 -3.84 -15.89 25.68
C SER A 69 -4.75 -17.10 25.86
N THR A 70 -5.92 -16.88 26.41
CA THR A 70 -6.94 -17.93 26.53
C THR A 70 -7.67 -18.13 25.20
N ASN A 71 -8.20 -19.35 24.98
CA ASN A 71 -9.01 -19.61 23.80
C ASN A 71 -10.23 -18.68 23.68
N ARG A 72 -10.77 -18.24 24.84
CA ARG A 72 -11.85 -17.25 24.87
C ARG A 72 -11.42 -15.88 24.32
N GLN A 73 -10.19 -15.45 24.67
CA GLN A 73 -9.64 -14.19 24.14
C GLN A 73 -9.36 -14.28 22.64
N LEU A 74 -8.83 -15.41 22.17
CA LEU A 74 -8.62 -15.66 20.73
C LEU A 74 -9.95 -15.65 19.98
N GLY A 75 -10.97 -16.35 20.48
CA GLY A 75 -12.30 -16.35 19.91
C GLY A 75 -12.92 -14.94 19.88
N ALA A 76 -12.83 -14.18 20.95
CA ALA A 76 -13.31 -12.80 20.99
C ALA A 76 -12.58 -11.91 19.97
N SER A 77 -11.27 -12.06 19.82
CA SER A 77 -10.49 -11.32 18.81
C SER A 77 -10.93 -11.64 17.40
N LEU A 78 -11.20 -12.92 17.11
CA LEU A 78 -11.70 -13.37 15.82
C LEU A 78 -13.08 -12.78 15.52
N TRP A 79 -14.01 -12.82 16.47
CA TRP A 79 -15.34 -12.25 16.30
C TRP A 79 -15.31 -10.72 16.13
N ILE A 80 -14.41 -10.02 16.84
CA ILE A 80 -14.20 -8.57 16.64
C ILE A 80 -13.67 -8.31 15.23
N ALA A 81 -12.70 -9.09 14.73
CA ALA A 81 -12.16 -8.91 13.40
C ALA A 81 -13.24 -9.12 12.31
N ILE A 82 -14.04 -10.18 12.44
CA ILE A 82 -15.17 -10.46 11.53
C ILE A 82 -16.21 -9.34 11.62
N GLY A 83 -16.58 -8.91 12.82
CA GLY A 83 -17.54 -7.83 13.05
C GLY A 83 -17.08 -6.51 12.41
N LEU A 84 -15.79 -6.17 12.56
CA LEU A 84 -15.22 -5.00 11.88
C LEU A 84 -15.25 -5.14 10.36
N LEU A 85 -14.96 -6.32 9.82
CA LEU A 85 -15.04 -6.57 8.39
C LEU A 85 -16.46 -6.35 7.86
N LEU A 86 -17.49 -6.85 8.55
CA LEU A 86 -18.89 -6.68 8.18
C LEU A 86 -19.34 -5.22 8.29
N ILE A 87 -18.89 -4.48 9.32
CA ILE A 87 -19.18 -3.05 9.45
C ILE A 87 -18.54 -2.27 8.30
N MET A 88 -17.31 -2.61 7.93
CA MET A 88 -16.61 -1.98 6.80
C MET A 88 -17.33 -2.29 5.48
N GLU A 89 -17.79 -3.50 5.30
CA GLU A 89 -18.60 -3.88 4.14
C GLU A 89 -19.82 -2.99 4.00
N GLU A 90 -20.63 -2.86 5.05
CA GLU A 90 -21.85 -2.07 5.03
C GLU A 90 -21.58 -0.58 4.77
N LEU A 91 -20.48 -0.04 5.34
CA LEU A 91 -20.12 1.37 5.17
C LEU A 91 -19.62 1.69 3.75
N PHE A 92 -18.94 0.76 3.10
CA PHE A 92 -18.26 1.03 1.82
C PHE A 92 -18.99 0.49 0.61
N ILE A 93 -19.91 -0.47 0.74
CA ILE A 93 -20.66 -1.04 -0.39
C ILE A 93 -21.56 -0.02 -1.08
N ASN A 94 -22.07 0.95 -0.33
CA ASN A 94 -22.90 2.03 -0.85
C ASN A 94 -22.11 3.27 -1.31
N SER A 95 -20.78 3.28 -1.13
CA SER A 95 -19.92 4.31 -1.70
C SER A 95 -19.58 3.94 -3.14
N GLU A 96 -19.47 4.92 -4.03
CA GLU A 96 -19.07 4.75 -5.44
C GLU A 96 -17.64 4.15 -5.61
N THR A 97 -17.15 3.47 -4.59
CA THR A 97 -15.84 2.82 -4.59
C THR A 97 -15.98 1.42 -5.16
N GLU A 98 -15.05 1.05 -6.03
CA GLU A 98 -14.98 -0.25 -6.74
C GLU A 98 -14.68 -1.46 -5.81
N TYR A 99 -15.11 -1.42 -4.54
CA TYR A 99 -14.92 -2.56 -3.63
C TYR A 99 -15.89 -3.68 -3.99
N SER A 100 -15.33 -4.78 -4.45
CA SER A 100 -16.09 -5.98 -4.78
C SER A 100 -16.45 -6.76 -3.52
N PHE A 101 -17.69 -7.23 -3.40
CA PHE A 101 -18.12 -8.24 -2.41
C PHE A 101 -17.15 -9.41 -2.32
N LYS A 102 -16.60 -9.83 -3.45
CA LYS A 102 -15.62 -10.91 -3.53
C LYS A 102 -14.42 -10.66 -2.62
N SER A 103 -13.93 -9.41 -2.55
CA SER A 103 -12.78 -9.05 -1.69
C SER A 103 -13.12 -9.19 -0.20
N VAL A 104 -14.33 -8.85 0.21
CA VAL A 104 -14.79 -8.99 1.60
C VAL A 104 -14.87 -10.46 2.00
N TYR A 105 -15.47 -11.32 1.17
CA TYR A 105 -15.54 -12.75 1.44
C TYR A 105 -14.17 -13.42 1.50
N ILE A 106 -13.28 -13.07 0.58
CA ILE A 106 -11.90 -13.57 0.58
C ILE A 106 -11.17 -13.16 1.86
N SER A 107 -11.28 -11.89 2.26
CA SER A 107 -10.70 -11.40 3.52
C SER A 107 -11.28 -12.13 4.74
N GLY A 108 -12.58 -12.40 4.76
CA GLY A 108 -13.22 -13.20 5.81
C GLY A 108 -12.67 -14.61 5.90
N ILE A 109 -12.43 -15.26 4.76
CA ILE A 109 -11.82 -16.61 4.72
C ILE A 109 -10.40 -16.57 5.30
N PHE A 110 -9.56 -15.59 4.94
CA PHE A 110 -8.21 -15.45 5.50
C PHE A 110 -8.24 -15.19 7.00
N ILE A 111 -9.14 -14.35 7.50
CA ILE A 111 -9.33 -14.12 8.94
C ILE A 111 -9.65 -15.43 9.66
N LEU A 112 -10.52 -16.27 9.10
CA LEU A 112 -10.85 -17.57 9.68
C LEU A 112 -9.66 -18.54 9.67
N ILE A 113 -8.90 -18.58 8.57
CA ILE A 113 -7.69 -19.42 8.46
C ILE A 113 -6.65 -19.00 9.48
N TYR A 114 -6.36 -17.71 9.62
CA TYR A 114 -5.42 -17.21 10.63
C TYR A 114 -5.92 -17.46 12.04
N GLY A 115 -7.22 -17.30 12.31
CA GLY A 115 -7.84 -17.66 13.58
C GLY A 115 -7.62 -19.13 13.92
N LEU A 116 -7.84 -20.03 12.96
CA LEU A 116 -7.59 -21.47 13.12
C LEU A 116 -6.11 -21.76 13.41
N LEU A 117 -5.18 -21.16 12.68
CA LEU A 117 -3.74 -21.31 12.91
C LEU A 117 -3.34 -20.83 14.33
N MET A 118 -3.91 -19.72 14.80
CA MET A 118 -3.69 -19.24 16.17
C MET A 118 -4.22 -20.23 17.23
N PHE A 119 -5.39 -20.82 17.03
CA PHE A 119 -5.93 -21.85 17.92
C PHE A 119 -5.05 -23.10 17.94
N ILE A 120 -4.59 -23.56 16.77
CA ILE A 120 -3.67 -24.70 16.64
C ILE A 120 -2.37 -24.41 17.40
N HIS A 121 -1.79 -23.23 17.22
CA HIS A 121 -0.56 -22.81 17.90
C HIS A 121 -0.75 -22.76 19.43
N ASN A 122 -1.85 -22.22 19.91
CA ASN A 122 -2.12 -22.07 21.32
C ASN A 122 -2.33 -23.42 22.04
N ASN A 123 -3.02 -24.36 21.39
CA ASN A 123 -3.34 -25.69 21.94
C ASN A 123 -2.23 -26.74 21.73
N ALA A 124 -1.11 -26.37 21.15
CA ALA A 124 0.20 -27.03 21.15
C ALA A 124 0.26 -28.52 20.74
N LYS A 125 -0.58 -28.99 19.84
CA LYS A 125 -0.44 -30.34 19.26
C LYS A 125 0.56 -30.40 18.08
N PHE A 126 0.87 -29.25 17.48
CA PHE A 126 1.78 -29.15 16.34
C PHE A 126 3.11 -28.50 16.73
N LYS A 127 4.21 -28.96 16.11
CA LYS A 127 5.52 -28.33 16.29
C LYS A 127 5.47 -26.89 15.75
N ILE A 128 6.03 -25.94 16.50
CA ILE A 128 6.08 -24.51 16.14
C ILE A 128 6.54 -24.27 14.69
N PRO A 129 7.59 -24.95 14.16
CA PRO A 129 8.03 -24.75 12.77
C PRO A 129 6.93 -25.06 11.73
N VAL A 130 6.09 -26.06 11.99
CA VAL A 130 5.00 -26.43 11.08
C VAL A 130 3.94 -25.32 11.02
N VAL A 131 3.56 -24.78 12.17
CA VAL A 131 2.57 -23.66 12.24
C VAL A 131 3.13 -22.43 11.56
N LEU A 132 4.41 -22.11 11.77
CA LEU A 132 5.07 -20.98 11.10
C LEU A 132 5.12 -21.17 9.58
N MET A 133 5.47 -22.37 9.11
CA MET A 133 5.48 -22.67 7.68
C MET A 133 4.10 -22.52 7.05
N LEU A 134 3.06 -23.05 7.70
CA LEU A 134 1.68 -22.90 7.24
C LEU A 134 1.24 -21.42 7.21
N THR A 135 1.54 -20.65 8.27
CA THR A 135 1.23 -19.23 8.31
C THR A 135 1.92 -18.47 7.18
N PHE A 136 3.19 -18.76 6.93
CA PHE A 136 3.95 -18.14 5.84
C PHE A 136 3.38 -18.51 4.46
N SER A 137 3.00 -19.77 4.25
CA SER A 137 2.37 -20.20 2.99
C SER A 137 1.02 -19.51 2.75
N VAL A 138 0.20 -19.40 3.79
CA VAL A 138 -1.08 -18.68 3.71
C VAL A 138 -0.85 -17.20 3.40
N SER A 139 0.15 -16.57 4.03
CA SER A 139 0.48 -15.16 3.77
C SER A 139 0.93 -14.92 2.32
N ILE A 140 1.70 -15.84 1.72
CA ILE A 140 2.08 -15.74 0.30
C ILE A 140 0.85 -15.82 -0.60
N ILE A 141 -0.06 -16.77 -0.33
CA ILE A 141 -1.30 -16.91 -1.10
C ILE A 141 -2.15 -15.64 -0.98
N GLU A 142 -2.32 -15.11 0.24
CA GLU A 142 -3.06 -13.87 0.49
C GLU A 142 -2.44 -12.69 -0.25
N CYS A 143 -1.13 -12.51 -0.17
CA CYS A 143 -0.42 -11.44 -0.89
C CYS A 143 -0.64 -11.56 -2.41
N THR A 144 -0.55 -12.77 -2.97
CA THR A 144 -0.76 -13.00 -4.40
C THR A 144 -2.19 -12.65 -4.82
N MET A 145 -3.18 -13.09 -4.04
CA MET A 145 -4.59 -12.77 -4.30
C MET A 145 -4.89 -11.27 -4.14
N ASN A 146 -4.27 -10.62 -3.15
CA ASN A 146 -4.44 -9.19 -2.97
C ASN A 146 -3.81 -8.38 -4.11
N MET A 147 -2.65 -8.81 -4.62
CA MET A 147 -2.02 -8.20 -5.80
C MET A 147 -2.90 -8.33 -7.05
N ASP A 148 -3.55 -9.47 -7.25
CA ASP A 148 -4.50 -9.67 -8.34
C ASP A 148 -5.75 -8.79 -8.18
N ALA A 149 -6.32 -8.73 -6.97
CA ALA A 149 -7.52 -7.97 -6.67
C ALA A 149 -7.32 -6.44 -6.75
N THR A 150 -6.16 -5.94 -6.33
CA THR A 150 -5.84 -4.50 -6.36
C THR A 150 -5.36 -4.03 -7.74
N GLY A 151 -5.18 -4.95 -8.67
CA GLY A 151 -4.79 -4.67 -10.04
C GLY A 151 -3.39 -4.03 -10.13
N ILE A 152 -2.36 -4.84 -10.29
CA ILE A 152 -1.09 -4.31 -10.76
C ILE A 152 -1.36 -3.84 -12.19
N GLY A 153 -1.38 -2.52 -12.39
CA GLY A 153 -1.53 -1.92 -13.72
C GLY A 153 -0.41 -2.41 -14.61
N THR A 154 -0.67 -3.53 -15.31
CA THR A 154 0.29 -4.08 -16.27
C THR A 154 -0.04 -3.56 -17.67
N THR A 155 0.99 -3.21 -18.40
CA THR A 155 0.88 -2.85 -19.80
C THR A 155 1.59 -3.91 -20.64
N SER A 156 1.03 -4.27 -21.80
CA SER A 156 1.70 -5.20 -22.70
C SER A 156 3.03 -4.59 -23.18
N ARG A 157 4.03 -5.43 -23.43
CA ARG A 157 5.33 -4.97 -23.96
C ARG A 157 5.16 -4.19 -25.28
N THR A 158 4.29 -4.66 -26.14
CA THR A 158 3.99 -4.00 -27.41
C THR A 158 3.42 -2.60 -27.19
N SER A 159 2.46 -2.46 -26.27
CA SER A 159 1.90 -1.17 -25.92
C SER A 159 2.92 -0.26 -25.24
N TYR A 160 3.81 -0.81 -24.40
CA TYR A 160 4.87 -0.07 -23.72
C TYR A 160 5.93 0.46 -24.67
N LEU A 161 6.27 -0.29 -25.73
CA LEU A 161 7.24 0.08 -26.74
C LEU A 161 6.62 0.78 -27.96
N LEU A 162 5.31 1.06 -27.94
CA LEU A 162 4.66 1.80 -29.02
C LEU A 162 5.39 3.13 -29.24
N ASP A 163 5.69 3.46 -30.50
CA ASP A 163 6.43 4.65 -30.92
C ASP A 163 7.91 4.75 -30.48
N TYR A 164 8.44 3.74 -29.72
CA TYR A 164 9.81 3.81 -29.24
C TYR A 164 10.84 4.00 -30.37
N ASP A 165 10.75 3.18 -31.39
CA ASP A 165 11.70 3.21 -32.51
C ASP A 165 11.53 4.47 -33.37
N ALA A 166 10.30 4.96 -33.55
CA ALA A 166 10.02 6.20 -34.29
C ALA A 166 10.64 7.40 -33.52
N VAL A 167 10.40 7.52 -32.23
CA VAL A 167 10.98 8.61 -31.43
C VAL A 167 12.51 8.52 -31.42
N LYS A 168 13.08 7.33 -31.28
CA LYS A 168 14.52 7.12 -31.31
C LYS A 168 15.14 7.51 -32.65
N THR A 169 14.48 7.23 -33.77
CA THR A 169 14.92 7.63 -35.09
C THR A 169 14.94 9.14 -35.22
N VAL A 170 13.86 9.81 -34.83
CA VAL A 170 13.76 11.28 -34.89
C VAL A 170 14.82 11.94 -34.00
N THR A 171 14.95 11.49 -32.75
CA THR A 171 15.92 12.06 -31.82
C THR A 171 17.36 11.87 -32.28
N LYS A 172 17.67 10.70 -32.89
CA LYS A 172 18.97 10.44 -33.50
C LYS A 172 19.21 11.35 -34.71
N THR A 173 18.25 11.49 -35.60
CA THR A 173 18.38 12.37 -36.78
C THR A 173 18.67 13.82 -36.39
N VAL A 174 17.98 14.33 -35.37
CA VAL A 174 18.26 15.68 -34.84
C VAL A 174 19.67 15.76 -34.25
N SER A 175 20.06 14.78 -33.43
CA SER A 175 21.37 14.74 -32.81
C SER A 175 22.52 14.64 -33.83
N ASP A 176 22.32 13.95 -34.92
CA ASP A 176 23.33 13.77 -35.96
C ASP A 176 23.49 15.05 -36.84
N ASN A 177 22.43 15.85 -36.96
CA ASN A 177 22.43 17.06 -37.78
C ASN A 177 22.68 18.35 -37.00
N ASP A 178 22.49 18.37 -35.69
CA ASP A 178 22.68 19.55 -34.85
C ASP A 178 23.59 19.23 -33.66
N THR A 179 24.80 19.77 -33.70
CA THR A 179 25.83 19.64 -32.64
C THR A 179 25.74 20.76 -31.60
N SER A 180 24.83 21.71 -31.77
CA SER A 180 24.63 22.82 -30.85
C SER A 180 24.03 22.36 -29.51
N PHE A 181 23.97 23.24 -28.54
CA PHE A 181 23.23 22.95 -27.29
C PHE A 181 21.74 23.19 -27.51
N TYR A 182 20.96 22.11 -27.56
CA TYR A 182 19.51 22.15 -27.69
C TYR A 182 18.85 21.23 -26.67
N ARG A 183 17.54 21.39 -26.49
CA ARG A 183 16.66 20.51 -25.75
C ARG A 183 15.42 20.23 -26.59
N MET A 184 14.91 19.01 -26.46
CA MET A 184 13.72 18.55 -27.14
C MET A 184 12.66 18.15 -26.13
N ASP A 185 11.40 18.28 -26.51
CA ASP A 185 10.30 17.74 -25.75
C ASP A 185 9.24 17.13 -26.68
N LYS A 186 8.67 16.03 -26.23
CA LYS A 186 7.58 15.36 -26.91
C LYS A 186 6.25 15.98 -26.47
N LEU A 187 5.61 16.76 -27.32
CA LEU A 187 4.39 17.48 -27.00
C LEU A 187 3.16 16.59 -26.87
N PHE A 188 3.10 15.51 -27.67
CA PHE A 188 1.94 14.61 -27.71
C PHE A 188 2.35 13.16 -27.47
N GLY A 189 1.49 12.41 -26.79
CA GLY A 189 1.71 11.00 -26.51
C GLY A 189 2.91 10.72 -25.60
N ALA A 190 3.32 11.68 -24.78
CA ALA A 190 4.31 11.47 -23.73
C ALA A 190 3.75 10.44 -22.74
N ARG A 191 4.51 9.35 -22.51
CA ARG A 191 4.10 8.28 -21.59
C ARG A 191 4.39 8.63 -20.14
N SER A 192 5.44 9.38 -19.94
CA SER A 192 5.84 9.86 -18.64
C SER A 192 6.55 11.19 -18.77
N LYS A 193 6.61 11.92 -17.67
CA LYS A 193 7.42 13.15 -17.59
C LYS A 193 8.93 12.88 -17.64
N ASN A 194 9.35 11.62 -17.82
CA ASN A 194 10.74 11.19 -17.95
C ASN A 194 11.04 10.62 -19.36
N ASP A 195 10.27 11.00 -20.36
CA ASP A 195 10.44 10.53 -21.74
C ASP A 195 11.85 10.77 -22.29
N GLY A 196 12.50 11.88 -21.92
CA GLY A 196 13.88 12.14 -22.28
C GLY A 196 14.87 11.09 -21.77
N ALA A 197 14.67 10.60 -20.54
CA ALA A 197 15.47 9.50 -20.00
C ALA A 197 15.17 8.17 -20.71
N TRP A 198 13.88 7.94 -21.03
CA TRP A 198 13.44 6.73 -21.73
C TRP A 198 13.98 6.62 -23.15
N HIS A 199 13.97 7.73 -23.89
CA HIS A 199 14.40 7.79 -25.29
C HIS A 199 15.82 8.32 -25.48
N ASN A 200 16.53 8.60 -24.40
CA ASN A 200 17.91 9.11 -24.41
C ASN A 200 18.10 10.42 -25.17
N TYR A 201 17.27 11.43 -24.89
CA TYR A 201 17.44 12.76 -25.44
C TYR A 201 17.44 13.84 -24.34
N ARG A 202 18.02 14.99 -24.63
CA ARG A 202 18.10 16.12 -23.71
C ARG A 202 16.75 16.83 -23.62
N THR A 203 16.14 16.82 -22.43
CA THR A 203 14.85 17.45 -22.16
C THR A 203 14.91 18.28 -20.89
N VAL A 204 13.95 19.16 -20.69
CA VAL A 204 13.65 19.82 -19.42
C VAL A 204 12.47 19.13 -18.70
N SER A 205 11.70 18.32 -19.42
CA SER A 205 10.60 17.55 -18.84
C SER A 205 11.14 16.42 -17.98
N THR A 206 10.92 16.51 -16.67
CA THR A 206 11.31 15.48 -15.72
C THR A 206 10.27 15.39 -14.60
N PHE A 207 9.99 14.18 -14.15
CA PHE A 207 9.21 13.97 -12.94
C PHE A 207 10.14 14.01 -11.74
N SER A 208 9.97 15.04 -10.91
CA SER A 208 10.66 15.15 -9.62
C SER A 208 9.75 15.85 -8.61
N SER A 209 9.67 15.31 -7.41
CA SER A 209 8.97 15.95 -6.30
C SER A 209 9.65 17.24 -5.82
N THR A 210 10.89 17.46 -6.25
CA THR A 210 11.71 18.66 -5.95
C THR A 210 11.94 19.53 -7.19
N CYS A 211 11.04 19.43 -8.19
CA CYS A 211 11.16 20.21 -9.41
C CYS A 211 11.14 21.71 -9.10
N ASN A 212 12.07 22.46 -9.75
CA ASN A 212 12.14 23.89 -9.60
C ASN A 212 10.85 24.57 -10.07
N ALA A 213 10.31 25.48 -9.28
CA ALA A 213 9.06 26.19 -9.59
C ALA A 213 9.10 26.96 -10.93
N GLY A 214 10.29 27.45 -11.34
CA GLY A 214 10.49 28.09 -12.65
C GLY A 214 10.29 27.10 -13.82
N MET A 215 10.75 25.87 -13.67
CA MET A 215 10.55 24.80 -14.66
C MET A 215 9.09 24.39 -14.74
N SER A 216 8.40 24.29 -13.60
CA SER A 216 6.97 23.99 -13.55
C SER A 216 6.12 25.06 -14.27
N LYS A 217 6.51 26.34 -14.16
CA LYS A 217 5.84 27.46 -14.84
C LYS A 217 6.07 27.47 -16.36
N LEU A 218 7.15 26.88 -16.85
CA LEU A 218 7.43 26.79 -18.27
C LEU A 218 6.49 25.78 -18.99
N TYR A 219 5.98 24.78 -18.24
CA TYR A 219 5.16 23.71 -18.78
C TYR A 219 3.65 23.90 -18.57
N ASN A 220 3.24 24.87 -17.79
CA ASN A 220 1.84 25.27 -17.60
C ASN A 220 1.52 26.52 -18.44
#